data_fd29d42564b80ded8f6bfee1a7ff0664
#
_entry.id   fd29d42564b80ded8f6bfee1a7ff0664
#
_cell.length_a   1.000
_cell.length_b   1.000
_cell.length_c   1.000
_cell.angle_alpha   90.00
_cell.angle_beta   90.00
_cell.angle_gamma   90.00
#
_symmetry.space_group_name_H-M   'P 1'
#
loop_
_entity.id
_entity.type
_entity.pdbx_description
1 polymer ?
#
loop_
_entity_poly.entity_id
_entity_poly.type
_entity_poly.pdbx_seq_one_letter_code
_entity_poly.pdbx_strand_id
1 'polypeptide(L)'
;GLTGLDLTQNSNITSLDLSGNTELTVLDLSQNNNVTSLNLSGNSALSCVKVSQQIYQQVPLGWIYDSTTSFELVCDCPTLSLTSGTPIQELCDGDAMESLVYEFGGKDTTINVGTMPSGLQSSINSGTLTISGTPVFTNDTYSFSVFTTDGNAGCSQVSQIVTLSKKDSPSLT
;
A
#
# COMPACT_ATOMS: atom_id res chain seq x y z
N GLY A 1 -14.74 16.51 -9.92
CA GLY A 1 -13.54 16.59 -10.76
C GLY A 1 -13.25 15.28 -11.47
N LEU A 2 -12.24 15.26 -12.32
CA LEU A 2 -11.76 14.06 -12.99
C LEU A 2 -10.96 13.23 -11.99
N THR A 3 -11.30 11.95 -11.81
CA THR A 3 -10.61 11.03 -10.87
C THR A 3 -9.62 10.11 -11.58
N GLY A 4 -9.84 9.82 -12.87
CA GLY A 4 -8.96 9.03 -13.71
C GLY A 4 -9.23 9.31 -15.18
N LEU A 5 -8.24 9.05 -16.03
CA LEU A 5 -8.33 9.25 -17.48
C LEU A 5 -7.64 8.10 -18.19
N ASP A 6 -8.37 7.42 -19.07
CA ASP A 6 -7.83 6.37 -19.95
C ASP A 6 -7.49 6.98 -21.32
N LEU A 7 -6.20 6.97 -21.66
CA LEU A 7 -5.64 7.46 -22.92
C LEU A 7 -5.02 6.34 -23.75
N THR A 8 -5.26 5.07 -23.41
CA THR A 8 -4.63 3.93 -24.09
C THR A 8 -4.93 3.85 -25.58
N GLN A 9 -6.09 4.39 -26.01
CA GLN A 9 -6.48 4.44 -27.44
C GLN A 9 -6.03 5.74 -28.15
N ASN A 10 -5.35 6.63 -27.46
CA ASN A 10 -5.00 7.97 -27.93
C ASN A 10 -3.49 8.18 -28.09
N SER A 11 -2.78 7.24 -28.68
CA SER A 11 -1.31 7.23 -28.80
C SER A 11 -0.70 8.41 -29.59
N ASN A 12 -1.52 9.16 -30.32
CA ASN A 12 -1.06 10.31 -31.15
C ASN A 12 -1.15 11.67 -30.43
N ILE A 13 -1.53 11.70 -29.16
CA ILE A 13 -1.55 12.95 -28.39
C ILE A 13 -0.13 13.52 -28.29
N THR A 14 0.00 14.78 -28.60
CA THR A 14 1.26 15.54 -28.49
C THR A 14 1.24 16.60 -27.39
N SER A 15 0.04 17.06 -27.01
CA SER A 15 -0.16 18.05 -25.96
C SER A 15 -1.38 17.68 -25.11
N LEU A 16 -1.22 17.79 -23.80
CA LEU A 16 -2.24 17.43 -22.82
C LEU A 16 -2.22 18.42 -21.66
N ASP A 17 -3.34 19.05 -21.39
CA ASP A 17 -3.54 19.90 -20.20
C ASP A 17 -4.61 19.26 -19.31
N LEU A 18 -4.19 18.82 -18.13
CA LEU A 18 -5.01 18.25 -17.08
C LEU A 18 -4.90 19.07 -15.79
N SER A 19 -4.44 20.32 -15.87
CA SER A 19 -4.24 21.14 -14.68
C SER A 19 -5.51 21.35 -13.86
N GLY A 20 -5.37 21.43 -12.55
CA GLY A 20 -6.47 21.73 -11.62
C GLY A 20 -7.47 20.61 -11.37
N ASN A 21 -7.19 19.37 -11.80
CA ASN A 21 -8.03 18.23 -11.47
C ASN A 21 -7.62 17.63 -10.11
N THR A 22 -7.96 18.29 -9.03
CA THR A 22 -7.51 17.98 -7.66
C THR A 22 -7.89 16.57 -7.18
N GLU A 23 -8.86 15.93 -7.82
CA GLU A 23 -9.31 14.56 -7.52
C GLU A 23 -8.67 13.50 -8.44
N LEU A 24 -7.83 13.91 -9.40
CA LEU A 24 -7.14 12.96 -10.28
C LEU A 24 -6.11 12.18 -9.48
N THR A 25 -6.28 10.86 -9.40
CA THR A 25 -5.40 9.95 -8.64
C THR A 25 -4.59 9.03 -9.53
N VAL A 26 -5.08 8.75 -10.74
CA VAL A 26 -4.46 7.79 -11.67
C VAL A 26 -4.35 8.42 -13.06
N LEU A 27 -3.15 8.33 -13.64
CA LEU A 27 -2.87 8.70 -15.03
C LEU A 27 -1.89 7.69 -15.63
N ASP A 28 -2.28 7.05 -16.72
CA ASP A 28 -1.43 6.15 -17.50
C ASP A 28 -1.11 6.77 -18.86
N LEU A 29 0.16 7.14 -19.06
CA LEU A 29 0.73 7.64 -20.30
C LEU A 29 1.71 6.65 -20.92
N SER A 30 1.70 5.38 -20.51
CA SER A 30 2.68 4.38 -20.98
C SER A 30 2.60 4.09 -22.48
N GLN A 31 1.48 4.41 -23.12
CA GLN A 31 1.28 4.28 -24.58
C GLN A 31 1.36 5.61 -25.33
N ASN A 32 1.61 6.73 -24.63
CA ASN A 32 1.53 8.09 -25.20
C ASN A 32 2.92 8.73 -25.33
N ASN A 33 3.83 8.07 -26.04
CA ASN A 33 5.23 8.50 -26.20
C ASN A 33 5.42 9.82 -26.96
N ASN A 34 4.37 10.28 -27.66
CA ASN A 34 4.41 11.49 -28.46
C ASN A 34 4.06 12.77 -27.68
N VAL A 35 3.72 12.66 -26.39
CA VAL A 35 3.39 13.81 -25.55
C VAL A 35 4.64 14.62 -25.27
N THR A 36 4.73 15.78 -25.93
CA THR A 36 5.83 16.74 -25.78
C THR A 36 5.48 17.89 -24.85
N SER A 37 4.19 18.17 -24.64
CA SER A 37 3.68 19.19 -23.73
C SER A 37 2.65 18.57 -22.79
N LEU A 38 2.91 18.63 -21.49
CA LEU A 38 2.05 18.12 -20.44
C LEU A 38 1.94 19.14 -19.31
N ASN A 39 0.72 19.44 -18.89
CA ASN A 39 0.47 20.27 -17.72
C ASN A 39 -0.40 19.48 -16.73
N LEU A 40 0.18 19.13 -15.59
CA LEU A 40 -0.44 18.42 -14.47
C LEU A 40 -0.50 19.27 -13.19
N SER A 41 -0.20 20.57 -13.29
CA SER A 41 -0.16 21.45 -12.12
C SER A 41 -1.49 21.52 -11.38
N GLY A 42 -1.47 21.51 -10.06
CA GLY A 42 -2.67 21.58 -9.23
C GLY A 42 -3.44 20.25 -9.13
N ASN A 43 -2.79 19.12 -9.37
CA ASN A 43 -3.36 17.78 -9.17
C ASN A 43 -2.83 17.17 -7.87
N SER A 44 -3.21 17.72 -6.73
CA SER A 44 -2.65 17.38 -5.43
C SER A 44 -2.84 15.92 -5.00
N ALA A 45 -3.80 15.21 -5.60
CA ALA A 45 -4.03 13.78 -5.35
C ALA A 45 -3.23 12.87 -6.31
N LEU A 46 -2.59 13.43 -7.36
CA LEU A 46 -1.83 12.66 -8.34
C LEU A 46 -0.37 12.52 -7.91
N SER A 47 -0.04 11.44 -7.25
CA SER A 47 1.32 11.18 -6.76
C SER A 47 2.20 10.44 -7.77
N CYS A 48 1.59 9.67 -8.68
CA CYS A 48 2.31 8.88 -9.68
C CYS A 48 1.63 8.91 -11.04
N VAL A 49 2.43 9.08 -12.08
CA VAL A 49 2.02 8.94 -13.49
C VAL A 49 2.77 7.75 -14.08
N LYS A 50 2.02 6.78 -14.57
CA LYS A 50 2.63 5.65 -15.27
C LYS A 50 3.07 6.09 -16.66
N VAL A 51 4.33 5.83 -16.99
CA VAL A 51 4.93 6.23 -18.26
C VAL A 51 5.66 5.06 -18.94
N SER A 52 6.01 5.23 -20.20
CA SER A 52 6.85 4.28 -20.93
C SER A 52 8.31 4.34 -20.44
N GLN A 53 9.07 3.30 -20.79
CA GLN A 53 10.51 3.22 -20.50
C GLN A 53 11.28 4.44 -21.05
N GLN A 54 10.89 4.96 -22.21
CA GLN A 54 11.53 6.13 -22.82
C GLN A 54 11.36 7.39 -21.97
N ILE A 55 10.13 7.67 -21.54
CA ILE A 55 9.82 8.83 -20.70
C ILE A 55 10.42 8.68 -19.30
N TYR A 56 10.37 7.46 -18.72
CA TYR A 56 10.98 7.17 -17.43
C TYR A 56 12.47 7.50 -17.38
N GLN A 57 13.20 7.20 -18.46
CA GLN A 57 14.63 7.51 -18.55
C GLN A 57 14.90 9.00 -18.72
N GLN A 58 13.99 9.72 -19.36
CA GLN A 58 14.14 11.16 -19.63
C GLN A 58 12.77 11.83 -19.73
N VAL A 59 12.31 12.38 -18.60
CA VAL A 59 11.08 13.20 -18.57
C VAL A 59 11.30 14.46 -19.41
N PRO A 60 10.38 14.80 -20.35
CA PRO A 60 10.52 15.99 -21.18
C PRO A 60 10.57 17.30 -20.36
N LEU A 61 11.52 18.17 -20.66
CA LEU A 61 11.76 19.42 -19.92
C LEU A 61 10.60 20.42 -19.97
N GLY A 62 9.68 20.28 -20.93
CA GLY A 62 8.50 21.15 -21.06
C GLY A 62 7.28 20.71 -20.25
N TRP A 63 7.38 19.64 -19.49
CA TRP A 63 6.29 19.17 -18.65
C TRP A 63 6.19 19.97 -17.35
N ILE A 64 4.95 20.33 -16.99
CA ILE A 64 4.64 21.07 -15.75
C ILE A 64 3.86 20.12 -14.83
N TYR A 65 4.33 19.96 -13.61
CA TYR A 65 3.73 19.04 -12.63
C TYR A 65 4.06 19.47 -11.21
N ASP A 66 3.27 18.98 -10.25
CA ASP A 66 3.49 19.26 -8.84
C ASP A 66 4.72 18.47 -8.31
N SER A 67 5.42 19.02 -7.33
CA SER A 67 6.63 18.40 -6.77
C SER A 67 6.38 17.04 -6.10
N THR A 68 5.11 16.70 -5.83
CA THR A 68 4.67 15.42 -5.27
C THR A 68 4.42 14.35 -6.34
N THR A 69 4.40 14.72 -7.62
CA THR A 69 4.13 13.81 -8.73
C THR A 69 5.43 13.13 -9.19
N SER A 70 5.45 11.80 -9.23
CA SER A 70 6.52 11.00 -9.83
C SER A 70 6.09 10.39 -11.16
N PHE A 71 7.08 10.07 -12.01
CA PHE A 71 6.89 9.34 -13.28
C PHE A 71 7.53 7.97 -13.17
N GLU A 72 6.71 6.92 -13.24
CA GLU A 72 7.15 5.56 -12.99
C GLU A 72 6.70 4.59 -14.11
N LEU A 73 7.38 3.46 -14.22
CA LEU A 73 6.95 2.38 -15.13
C LEU A 73 5.70 1.66 -14.63
N VAL A 74 5.52 1.65 -13.31
CA VAL A 74 4.40 1.02 -12.62
C VAL A 74 4.03 1.90 -11.43
N CYS A 75 2.78 2.32 -11.35
CA CYS A 75 2.23 3.11 -10.24
C CYS A 75 1.41 2.21 -9.30
N ASP A 76 2.03 1.16 -8.80
CA ASP A 76 1.38 0.24 -7.86
C ASP A 76 1.72 0.65 -6.42
N CYS A 77 0.78 1.33 -5.78
CA CYS A 77 0.89 1.63 -4.35
C CYS A 77 0.76 0.35 -3.50
N PRO A 78 1.32 0.35 -2.28
CA PRO A 78 1.19 -0.77 -1.38
C PRO A 78 -0.25 -1.16 -1.12
N THR A 79 -0.49 -2.45 -1.13
CA THR A 79 -1.76 -3.05 -0.70
C THR A 79 -1.52 -3.97 0.48
N LEU A 80 -2.48 -4.06 1.38
CA LEU A 80 -2.47 -4.97 2.52
C LEU A 80 -3.89 -5.44 2.77
N SER A 81 -4.12 -6.74 2.69
CA SER A 81 -5.44 -7.35 2.89
C SER A 81 -5.32 -8.56 3.81
N LEU A 82 -6.11 -8.60 4.87
CA LEU A 82 -6.27 -9.81 5.69
C LEU A 82 -7.16 -10.80 4.94
N THR A 83 -6.63 -11.95 4.59
CA THR A 83 -7.32 -13.00 3.82
C THR A 83 -7.77 -14.18 4.67
N SER A 84 -7.19 -14.36 5.86
CA SER A 84 -7.60 -15.39 6.81
C SER A 84 -7.32 -14.97 8.25
N GLY A 85 -8.16 -15.43 9.16
CA GLY A 85 -8.11 -15.13 10.58
C GLY A 85 -8.83 -13.83 10.96
N THR A 86 -8.90 -13.58 12.27
CA THR A 86 -9.50 -12.37 12.84
C THR A 86 -8.43 -11.54 13.55
N PRO A 87 -8.33 -10.21 13.26
CA PRO A 87 -7.27 -9.37 13.83
C PRO A 87 -7.50 -9.02 15.31
N ILE A 88 -8.67 -9.33 15.84
CA ILE A 88 -9.02 -9.16 17.28
C ILE A 88 -9.37 -10.52 17.83
N GLN A 89 -8.57 -11.02 18.78
CA GLN A 89 -8.76 -12.35 19.35
C GLN A 89 -8.70 -12.30 20.89
N GLU A 90 -9.61 -13.05 21.53
CA GLU A 90 -9.57 -13.34 22.96
C GLU A 90 -9.11 -14.78 23.17
N LEU A 91 -8.03 -14.98 23.93
CA LEU A 91 -7.36 -16.26 24.10
C LEU A 91 -7.19 -16.60 25.57
N CYS A 92 -7.41 -17.87 25.94
CA CYS A 92 -6.97 -18.34 27.25
C CYS A 92 -5.43 -18.43 27.29
N ASP A 93 -4.88 -18.39 28.49
CA ASP A 93 -3.41 -18.53 28.68
C ASP A 93 -2.94 -19.90 28.19
N GLY A 94 -1.98 -19.91 27.28
CA GLY A 94 -1.46 -21.13 26.65
C GLY A 94 -2.19 -21.58 25.37
N ASP A 95 -3.26 -20.90 24.96
CA ASP A 95 -3.91 -21.20 23.68
C ASP A 95 -3.13 -20.60 22.50
N ALA A 96 -3.11 -21.33 21.39
CA ALA A 96 -2.59 -20.81 20.13
C ALA A 96 -3.61 -19.83 19.53
N MET A 97 -3.09 -18.74 18.95
CA MET A 97 -3.93 -17.82 18.19
C MET A 97 -4.40 -18.44 16.87
N GLU A 98 -5.56 -18.01 16.38
CA GLU A 98 -5.93 -18.23 15.00
C GLU A 98 -4.91 -17.55 14.09
N SER A 99 -4.37 -18.30 13.13
CA SER A 99 -3.36 -17.78 12.22
C SER A 99 -3.91 -16.64 11.38
N LEU A 100 -3.18 -15.52 11.33
CA LEU A 100 -3.49 -14.41 10.46
C LEU A 100 -2.72 -14.54 9.17
N VAL A 101 -3.40 -14.42 8.05
CA VAL A 101 -2.78 -14.45 6.72
C VAL A 101 -3.10 -13.13 6.02
N TYR A 102 -2.05 -12.39 5.70
CA TYR A 102 -2.15 -11.14 4.94
C TYR A 102 -1.57 -11.33 3.56
N GLU A 103 -2.28 -10.89 2.54
CA GLU A 103 -1.72 -10.64 1.22
C GLU A 103 -1.29 -9.20 1.10
N PHE A 104 -0.11 -8.98 0.56
CA PHE A 104 0.43 -7.66 0.31
C PHE A 104 1.02 -7.58 -1.10
N GLY A 105 0.96 -6.39 -1.68
CA GLY A 105 1.45 -6.13 -3.03
C GLY A 105 1.81 -4.67 -3.23
N GLY A 106 2.14 -4.34 -4.46
CA GLY A 106 2.66 -3.04 -4.87
C GLY A 106 4.14 -3.14 -5.25
N LYS A 107 4.60 -2.21 -6.10
CA LYS A 107 5.99 -2.17 -6.54
C LYS A 107 6.90 -1.82 -5.35
N ASP A 108 7.98 -2.57 -5.18
CA ASP A 108 8.99 -2.35 -4.12
C ASP A 108 8.41 -2.33 -2.69
N THR A 109 7.21 -2.93 -2.51
CA THR A 109 6.55 -3.00 -1.21
C THR A 109 7.26 -4.02 -0.31
N THR A 110 7.58 -3.59 0.90
CA THR A 110 7.98 -4.49 1.98
C THR A 110 6.90 -4.53 3.05
N ILE A 111 6.74 -5.69 3.70
CA ILE A 111 5.82 -5.83 4.83
C ILE A 111 6.61 -5.94 6.14
N ASN A 112 6.12 -5.28 7.16
CA ASN A 112 6.71 -5.25 8.48
C ASN A 112 5.67 -5.58 9.53
N VAL A 113 6.13 -6.15 10.62
CA VAL A 113 5.30 -6.42 11.80
C VAL A 113 5.91 -5.68 12.98
N GLY A 114 5.09 -4.96 13.71
CA GLY A 114 5.49 -4.30 14.95
C GLY A 114 5.90 -5.31 16.04
N THR A 115 6.20 -4.82 17.21
CA THR A 115 6.63 -5.68 18.32
C THR A 115 5.49 -6.61 18.74
N MET A 116 5.65 -7.90 18.44
CA MET A 116 4.72 -8.95 18.83
C MET A 116 5.02 -9.45 20.26
N PRO A 117 4.00 -9.95 20.99
CA PRO A 117 4.26 -10.70 22.22
C PRO A 117 5.13 -11.93 21.94
N SER A 118 5.91 -12.35 22.92
CA SER A 118 6.72 -13.58 22.82
C SER A 118 5.79 -14.79 22.56
N GLY A 119 6.34 -15.80 21.88
CA GLY A 119 5.59 -16.99 21.46
C GLY A 119 4.91 -16.88 20.11
N LEU A 120 4.83 -15.67 19.51
CA LEU A 120 4.38 -15.50 18.14
C LEU A 120 5.56 -15.51 17.15
N GLN A 121 5.25 -15.97 15.95
CA GLN A 121 6.18 -16.01 14.83
C GLN A 121 5.50 -15.44 13.57
N SER A 122 6.30 -14.82 12.72
CA SER A 122 5.86 -14.38 11.40
C SER A 122 6.71 -15.02 10.32
N SER A 123 6.10 -15.34 9.20
CA SER A 123 6.80 -15.82 8.00
C SER A 123 6.27 -15.13 6.76
N ILE A 124 7.17 -14.82 5.82
CA ILE A 124 6.83 -14.17 4.55
C ILE A 124 7.16 -15.15 3.42
N ASN A 125 6.20 -15.35 2.53
CA ASN A 125 6.37 -16.16 1.33
C ASN A 125 5.55 -15.58 0.16
N SER A 126 6.21 -15.21 -0.92
CA SER A 126 5.59 -14.82 -2.21
C SER A 126 4.40 -13.84 -2.06
N GLY A 127 4.59 -12.70 -1.38
CA GLY A 127 3.55 -11.69 -1.21
C GLY A 127 2.51 -12.01 -0.13
N THR A 128 2.79 -13.03 0.68
CA THR A 128 1.93 -13.43 1.80
C THR A 128 2.71 -13.37 3.11
N LEU A 129 2.14 -12.74 4.14
CA LEU A 129 2.61 -12.76 5.51
C LEU A 129 1.69 -13.66 6.33
N THR A 130 2.26 -14.61 7.04
CA THR A 130 1.54 -15.42 8.03
C THR A 130 2.05 -15.13 9.43
N ILE A 131 1.13 -14.88 10.38
CA ILE A 131 1.43 -14.71 11.82
C ILE A 131 0.71 -15.81 12.57
N SER A 132 1.43 -16.55 13.42
CA SER A 132 0.90 -17.65 14.19
C SER A 132 1.70 -17.89 15.47
N GLY A 133 1.20 -18.75 16.32
CA GLY A 133 1.87 -19.18 17.56
C GLY A 133 0.98 -19.10 18.79
N THR A 134 1.61 -19.28 19.95
CA THR A 134 0.95 -19.19 21.25
C THR A 134 1.50 -17.98 21.99
N PRO A 135 0.74 -16.87 22.09
CA PRO A 135 1.23 -15.66 22.73
C PRO A 135 1.44 -15.88 24.24
N VAL A 136 2.52 -15.35 24.77
CA VAL A 136 2.76 -15.29 26.22
C VAL A 136 2.23 -13.96 26.73
N PHE A 137 1.16 -14.00 27.53
CA PHE A 137 0.56 -12.81 28.09
C PHE A 137 1.28 -12.35 29.37
N THR A 138 1.99 -11.22 29.29
CA THR A 138 2.50 -10.49 30.47
C THR A 138 1.61 -9.32 30.84
N ASN A 139 0.70 -8.93 29.96
CA ASN A 139 -0.37 -7.93 30.14
C ASN A 139 -1.69 -8.53 29.64
N ASP A 140 -2.81 -7.95 30.05
CA ASP A 140 -4.15 -8.43 29.65
C ASP A 140 -4.43 -8.22 28.15
N THR A 141 -3.76 -7.28 27.54
CA THR A 141 -3.94 -6.95 26.13
C THR A 141 -2.62 -6.58 25.48
N TYR A 142 -2.41 -7.07 24.26
CA TYR A 142 -1.34 -6.68 23.35
C TYR A 142 -1.92 -6.16 22.03
N SER A 143 -1.36 -5.07 21.55
CA SER A 143 -1.66 -4.59 20.20
C SER A 143 -0.36 -4.37 19.43
N PHE A 144 -0.32 -4.83 18.19
CA PHE A 144 0.79 -4.59 17.27
C PHE A 144 0.27 -4.29 15.88
N SER A 145 1.07 -3.59 15.09
CA SER A 145 0.71 -3.24 13.71
C SER A 145 1.34 -4.20 12.71
N VAL A 146 0.60 -4.51 11.66
CA VAL A 146 1.11 -5.05 10.39
C VAL A 146 1.04 -3.91 9.39
N PHE A 147 2.14 -3.59 8.74
CA PHE A 147 2.19 -2.41 7.87
C PHE A 147 3.15 -2.61 6.70
N THR A 148 2.82 -1.95 5.60
CA THR A 148 3.67 -1.91 4.43
C THR A 148 4.57 -0.68 4.47
N THR A 149 5.76 -0.80 3.92
CA THR A 149 6.60 0.34 3.54
C THR A 149 6.82 0.26 2.05
N ASP A 150 6.87 1.41 1.40
CA ASP A 150 7.01 1.55 -0.03
C ASP A 150 8.24 2.36 -0.38
N GLY A 151 8.92 1.94 -1.46
CA GLY A 151 10.01 2.70 -2.06
C GLY A 151 9.54 3.82 -3.00
N ASN A 152 8.25 3.91 -3.33
CA ASN A 152 7.70 4.92 -4.24
C ASN A 152 7.31 6.20 -3.50
N ALA A 153 7.86 7.32 -3.94
CA ALA A 153 7.44 8.62 -3.47
C ALA A 153 5.95 8.86 -3.85
N GLY A 154 5.11 9.12 -2.84
CA GLY A 154 3.72 9.50 -3.07
C GLY A 154 2.67 8.45 -2.69
N CYS A 155 3.06 7.20 -2.45
CA CYS A 155 2.13 6.24 -1.88
C CYS A 155 2.07 6.36 -0.35
N SER A 156 0.88 6.16 0.21
CA SER A 156 0.69 6.11 1.66
C SER A 156 0.95 4.71 2.19
N GLN A 157 1.57 4.64 3.36
CA GLN A 157 1.68 3.40 4.11
C GLN A 157 0.29 2.82 4.39
N VAL A 158 0.11 1.53 4.15
CA VAL A 158 -1.08 0.80 4.58
C VAL A 158 -0.76 0.04 5.85
N SER A 159 -1.62 0.14 6.86
CA SER A 159 -1.42 -0.55 8.14
C SER A 159 -2.72 -1.11 8.69
N GLN A 160 -2.60 -2.22 9.42
CA GLN A 160 -3.67 -2.82 10.20
C GLN A 160 -3.17 -3.12 11.62
N ILE A 161 -4.08 -3.04 12.60
CA ILE A 161 -3.76 -3.32 14.00
C ILE A 161 -4.32 -4.70 14.34
N VAL A 162 -3.47 -5.51 14.97
CA VAL A 162 -3.85 -6.79 15.59
C VAL A 162 -3.92 -6.56 17.09
N THR A 163 -5.00 -7.03 17.71
CA THR A 163 -5.21 -6.95 19.15
C THR A 163 -5.48 -8.35 19.69
N LEU A 164 -4.68 -8.77 20.67
CA LEU A 164 -4.84 -10.02 21.39
C LEU A 164 -5.12 -9.69 22.85
N SER A 165 -6.22 -10.20 23.39
CA SER A 165 -6.58 -10.05 24.79
C SER A 165 -6.61 -11.39 25.49
N LYS A 166 -6.20 -11.38 26.76
CA LYS A 166 -6.30 -12.54 27.63
C LYS A 166 -7.76 -12.70 28.08
N LYS A 167 -8.31 -13.88 27.88
CA LYS A 167 -9.63 -14.23 28.39
C LYS A 167 -9.54 -14.57 29.88
N ASP A 168 -10.41 -13.98 30.68
CA ASP A 168 -10.50 -14.31 32.10
C ASP A 168 -10.87 -15.79 32.28
N SER A 169 -10.13 -16.51 33.12
CA SER A 169 -10.52 -17.83 33.50
C SER A 169 -11.84 -17.78 34.29
N PRO A 170 -12.82 -18.63 33.98
CA PRO A 170 -14.05 -18.67 34.75
C PRO A 170 -13.72 -18.93 36.22
N SER A 171 -14.14 -18.01 37.09
CA SER A 171 -14.07 -18.21 38.55
C SER A 171 -15.04 -19.33 38.95
N LEU A 172 -14.51 -20.42 39.42
CA LEU A 172 -15.34 -21.43 40.11
C LEU A 172 -15.77 -20.84 41.45
N THR A 173 -17.03 -20.44 41.53
CA THR A 173 -17.70 -20.10 42.81
C THR A 173 -18.32 -21.32 43.42
#